data_661c5a61ed82221247233c579663387b
#
_entry.id   661c5a61ed82221247233c579663387b
#
_cell.length_a   1.000
_cell.length_b   1.000
_cell.length_c   1.000
_cell.angle_alpha   90.00
_cell.angle_beta   90.00
_cell.angle_gamma   90.00
#
_symmetry.space_group_name_H-M   'P 1'
#
loop_
_entity.id
_entity.type
_entity.pdbx_description
1 polymer ?
#
loop_
_entity_poly.entity_id
_entity_poly.type
_entity_poly.pdbx_seq_one_letter_code
_entity_poly.pdbx_strand_id
1 'polypeptide(L)'
;MDRLEERHIRVPGLQVRVVGRCTSTSTLLREAGSAVPELLAAEEQTAGRGRLGRRWRSAPGAGATFSIRRPMRCEQRRLYGLSVAVGVSSARALRRLGARGIALKWPNDLMVDKRKLGGILIETRPLPRSDSRRAEPGSVVIVGIGINCRTQPRFGARLGRGVAALDEVLQRPISRNTVIGAVAREVLGALSAWERAA
;
A
#
# COMPACT_ATOMS: atom_id res chain seq x y z
N MET A 1 -4.36 -14.26 -16.63
CA MET A 1 -4.09 -13.26 -15.56
C MET A 1 -4.31 -13.96 -14.23
N ASP A 2 -3.42 -13.71 -13.25
CA ASP A 2 -3.67 -14.18 -11.89
C ASP A 2 -4.82 -13.39 -11.27
N ARG A 3 -5.70 -14.09 -10.54
CA ARG A 3 -6.75 -13.48 -9.75
C ARG A 3 -6.24 -13.22 -8.33
N LEU A 4 -6.68 -12.15 -7.70
CA LEU A 4 -6.41 -11.94 -6.28
C LEU A 4 -7.25 -12.92 -5.45
N GLU A 5 -6.58 -13.60 -4.51
CA GLU A 5 -7.20 -14.58 -3.64
C GLU A 5 -6.63 -14.47 -2.23
N GLU A 6 -7.49 -14.38 -1.24
CA GLU A 6 -7.12 -14.22 0.19
C GLU A 6 -6.14 -15.31 0.65
N ARG A 7 -6.40 -16.56 0.29
CA ARG A 7 -5.55 -17.73 0.64
C ARG A 7 -4.11 -17.63 0.12
N HIS A 8 -3.88 -16.84 -0.94
CA HIS A 8 -2.55 -16.64 -1.52
C HIS A 8 -1.84 -15.39 -0.99
N ILE A 9 -2.53 -14.54 -0.25
CA ILE A 9 -1.96 -13.33 0.37
C ILE A 9 -1.77 -13.61 1.86
N ARG A 10 -0.63 -14.23 2.21
CA ARG A 10 -0.34 -14.58 3.61
C ARG A 10 0.43 -13.48 4.30
N VAL A 11 -0.20 -12.83 5.28
CA VAL A 11 0.40 -11.78 6.10
C VAL A 11 0.04 -12.02 7.56
N PRO A 12 0.96 -12.59 8.36
CA PRO A 12 0.70 -12.85 9.78
C PRO A 12 0.27 -11.57 10.51
N GLY A 13 -0.73 -11.71 11.37
CA GLY A 13 -1.24 -10.59 12.18
C GLY A 13 -2.23 -9.67 11.46
N LEU A 14 -2.61 -9.96 10.21
CA LEU A 14 -3.68 -9.25 9.50
C LEU A 14 -4.79 -10.20 9.08
N GLN A 15 -6.02 -9.72 9.23
CA GLN A 15 -7.13 -10.26 8.46
C GLN A 15 -6.97 -9.80 7.00
N VAL A 16 -6.97 -10.74 6.06
CA VAL A 16 -6.87 -10.43 4.63
C VAL A 16 -8.25 -10.54 4.01
N ARG A 17 -8.62 -9.54 3.23
CA ARG A 17 -9.86 -9.51 2.46
C ARG A 17 -9.57 -9.05 1.04
N VAL A 18 -10.20 -9.72 0.07
CA VAL A 18 -10.13 -9.39 -1.35
C VAL A 18 -11.50 -9.03 -1.88
N VAL A 19 -11.58 -7.95 -2.64
CA VAL A 19 -12.82 -7.52 -3.31
C VAL A 19 -12.60 -7.40 -4.82
N GLY A 20 -13.61 -7.75 -5.60
CA GLY A 20 -13.55 -7.62 -7.06
C GLY A 20 -13.48 -6.16 -7.49
N ARG A 21 -14.34 -5.29 -6.90
CA ARG A 21 -14.43 -3.87 -7.25
C ARG A 21 -14.82 -3.04 -6.05
N CYS A 22 -14.20 -1.86 -5.91
CA CYS A 22 -14.57 -0.90 -4.87
C CYS A 22 -14.25 0.54 -5.33
N THR A 23 -14.68 1.52 -4.54
CA THR A 23 -14.30 2.92 -4.76
C THR A 23 -12.81 3.12 -4.50
N SER A 24 -12.35 2.78 -3.30
CA SER A 24 -10.95 2.82 -2.88
C SER A 24 -10.76 1.93 -1.66
N THR A 25 -9.73 1.10 -1.65
CA THR A 25 -9.37 0.25 -0.50
C THR A 25 -9.10 1.06 0.76
N SER A 26 -8.43 2.22 0.63
CA SER A 26 -8.18 3.13 1.76
C SER A 26 -9.48 3.75 2.29
N THR A 27 -10.40 4.14 1.39
CA THR A 27 -11.69 4.72 1.78
C THR A 27 -12.52 3.69 2.53
N LEU A 28 -12.64 2.47 2.02
CA LEU A 28 -13.41 1.41 2.70
C LEU A 28 -12.86 1.08 4.09
N LEU A 29 -11.53 0.97 4.23
CA LEU A 29 -10.93 0.72 5.55
C LEU A 29 -11.12 1.88 6.51
N ARG A 30 -11.12 3.12 6.02
CA ARG A 30 -11.38 4.31 6.82
C ARG A 30 -12.82 4.37 7.30
N GLU A 31 -13.77 4.12 6.42
CA GLU A 31 -15.22 4.21 6.70
C GLU A 31 -15.72 3.06 7.58
N ALA A 32 -15.09 1.90 7.52
CA ALA A 32 -15.44 0.76 8.37
C ALA A 32 -15.32 1.03 9.88
N GLY A 33 -14.70 2.14 10.29
CA GLY A 33 -14.64 2.57 11.68
C GLY A 33 -13.85 1.67 12.63
N SER A 34 -13.56 0.44 12.25
CA SER A 34 -12.90 -0.59 13.04
C SER A 34 -11.43 -0.24 13.35
N ALA A 35 -10.93 -0.76 14.46
CA ALA A 35 -9.52 -0.75 14.85
C ALA A 35 -8.83 -2.10 14.62
N VAL A 36 -9.53 -3.11 14.10
CA VAL A 36 -8.94 -4.44 13.84
C VAL A 36 -7.92 -4.32 12.72
N PRO A 37 -6.69 -4.87 12.88
CA PRO A 37 -5.70 -4.90 11.82
C PRO A 37 -6.21 -5.68 10.61
N GLU A 38 -6.20 -5.05 9.44
CA GLU A 38 -6.77 -5.62 8.22
C GLU A 38 -5.98 -5.20 6.98
N LEU A 39 -5.84 -6.11 6.02
CA LEU A 39 -5.42 -5.86 4.66
C LEU A 39 -6.62 -6.02 3.72
N LEU A 40 -6.94 -4.99 2.97
CA LEU A 40 -7.96 -5.01 1.91
C LEU A 40 -7.28 -4.83 0.56
N ALA A 41 -7.39 -5.82 -0.32
CA ALA A 41 -6.95 -5.75 -1.70
C ALA A 41 -8.12 -5.68 -2.67
N ALA A 42 -7.95 -5.04 -3.82
CA ALA A 42 -8.99 -4.92 -4.84
C ALA A 42 -8.45 -5.22 -6.23
N GLU A 43 -9.25 -5.94 -7.03
CA GLU A 43 -8.97 -6.13 -8.46
C GLU A 43 -9.11 -4.81 -9.23
N GLU A 44 -10.10 -3.98 -8.85
CA GLU A 44 -10.37 -2.69 -9.47
C GLU A 44 -10.77 -1.64 -8.43
N GLN A 45 -10.19 -0.44 -8.56
CA GLN A 45 -10.67 0.76 -7.86
C GLN A 45 -11.26 1.75 -8.85
N THR A 46 -12.53 2.17 -8.64
CA THR A 46 -13.21 3.16 -9.50
C THR A 46 -12.83 4.60 -9.14
N ALA A 47 -12.46 4.85 -7.89
CA ALA A 47 -12.08 6.16 -7.37
C ALA A 47 -10.81 6.07 -6.50
N GLY A 48 -9.78 5.33 -6.98
CA GLY A 48 -8.50 5.20 -6.29
C GLY A 48 -7.88 6.57 -5.97
N ARG A 49 -7.29 6.69 -4.77
CA ARG A 49 -6.83 7.95 -4.21
C ARG A 49 -5.31 8.03 -4.16
N GLY A 50 -4.80 9.21 -4.41
CA GLY A 50 -3.42 9.61 -4.19
C GLY A 50 -3.36 10.88 -3.33
N ARG A 51 -2.17 11.39 -3.07
CA ARG A 51 -1.97 12.62 -2.30
C ARG A 51 -2.49 13.85 -3.04
N LEU A 52 -2.87 14.89 -2.28
CA LEU A 52 -3.31 16.19 -2.80
C LEU A 52 -4.47 16.06 -3.81
N GLY A 53 -5.44 15.19 -3.53
CA GLY A 53 -6.60 14.99 -4.40
C GLY A 53 -6.31 14.27 -5.73
N ARG A 54 -5.09 13.87 -5.99
CA ARG A 54 -4.75 13.12 -7.22
C ARG A 54 -5.41 11.75 -7.21
N ARG A 55 -5.71 11.23 -8.39
CA ARG A 55 -6.29 9.89 -8.55
C ARG A 55 -5.20 8.85 -8.78
N TRP A 56 -5.33 7.71 -8.09
CA TRP A 56 -4.64 6.49 -8.46
C TRP A 56 -5.49 5.74 -9.48
N ARG A 57 -4.90 5.38 -10.59
CA ARG A 57 -5.56 4.62 -11.65
C ARG A 57 -4.77 3.35 -11.92
N SER A 58 -5.46 2.22 -12.00
CA SER A 58 -4.95 0.94 -12.47
C SER A 58 -6.02 0.26 -13.31
N ALA A 59 -5.64 -0.41 -14.38
CA ALA A 59 -6.56 -1.29 -15.08
C ALA A 59 -6.83 -2.54 -14.23
N PRO A 60 -8.03 -3.14 -14.33
CA PRO A 60 -8.32 -4.42 -13.66
C PRO A 60 -7.24 -5.47 -13.98
N GLY A 61 -6.76 -6.16 -12.96
CA GLY A 61 -5.73 -7.19 -13.10
C GLY A 61 -4.30 -6.69 -13.42
N ALA A 62 -4.08 -5.39 -13.60
CA ALA A 62 -2.78 -4.85 -13.97
C ALA A 62 -1.91 -4.41 -12.78
N GLY A 63 -2.51 -4.12 -11.64
CA GLY A 63 -1.80 -3.63 -10.47
C GLY A 63 -2.05 -4.44 -9.21
N ALA A 64 -1.10 -4.39 -8.29
CA ALA A 64 -1.28 -4.76 -6.90
C ALA A 64 -1.77 -3.53 -6.14
N THR A 65 -3.08 -3.47 -5.87
CA THR A 65 -3.73 -2.32 -5.21
C THR A 65 -4.37 -2.80 -3.92
N PHE A 66 -3.87 -2.29 -2.80
CA PHE A 66 -4.32 -2.71 -1.47
C PHE A 66 -4.09 -1.62 -0.44
N SER A 67 -4.74 -1.77 0.70
CA SER A 67 -4.52 -0.93 1.87
C SER A 67 -4.39 -1.79 3.13
N ILE A 68 -3.57 -1.33 4.06
CA ILE A 68 -3.39 -1.92 5.40
C ILE A 68 -3.93 -0.92 6.40
N ARG A 69 -4.84 -1.36 7.26
CA ARG A 69 -5.26 -0.65 8.47
C ARG A 69 -4.56 -1.25 9.67
N ARG A 70 -3.95 -0.40 10.50
CA ARG A 70 -3.34 -0.80 11.75
C ARG A 70 -3.54 0.26 12.83
N PRO A 71 -4.05 -0.09 14.02
CA PRO A 71 -3.95 0.74 15.20
C PRO A 71 -2.50 0.77 15.69
N MET A 72 -2.04 1.94 16.13
CA MET A 72 -0.69 2.17 16.66
C MET A 72 -0.81 2.97 17.96
N ARG A 73 -0.02 2.59 18.97
CA ARG A 73 0.06 3.28 20.27
C ARG A 73 1.00 4.48 20.18
N CYS A 74 0.71 5.40 19.27
CA CYS A 74 1.45 6.64 19.15
C CYS A 74 0.54 7.74 18.61
N GLU A 75 0.84 8.98 18.96
CA GLU A 75 0.11 10.15 18.49
C GLU A 75 0.35 10.43 17.01
N GLN A 76 -0.62 11.05 16.34
CA GLN A 76 -0.51 11.39 14.91
C GLN A 76 0.72 12.25 14.59
N ARG A 77 1.13 13.16 15.48
CA ARG A 77 2.33 14.00 15.29
C ARG A 77 3.62 13.19 15.17
N ARG A 78 3.69 12.01 15.78
CA ARG A 78 4.84 11.10 15.69
C ARG A 78 4.86 10.26 14.42
N LEU A 79 3.86 10.36 13.57
CA LEU A 79 3.75 9.66 12.29
C LEU A 79 4.33 10.45 11.09
N TYR A 80 4.89 11.64 11.35
CA TYR A 80 5.59 12.39 10.30
C TYR A 80 6.82 11.58 9.81
N GLY A 81 6.94 11.47 8.49
CA GLY A 81 8.01 10.67 7.87
C GLY A 81 7.70 9.18 7.69
N LEU A 82 6.61 8.65 8.26
CA LEU A 82 6.21 7.25 8.12
C LEU A 82 6.10 6.82 6.65
N SER A 83 5.71 7.73 5.75
CA SER A 83 5.63 7.44 4.32
C SER A 83 6.98 7.05 3.70
N VAL A 84 8.09 7.58 4.23
CA VAL A 84 9.45 7.22 3.79
C VAL A 84 9.79 5.83 4.28
N ALA A 85 9.53 5.51 5.56
CA ALA A 85 9.77 4.18 6.11
C ALA A 85 8.98 3.09 5.36
N VAL A 86 7.70 3.34 5.07
CA VAL A 86 6.86 2.47 4.25
C VAL A 86 7.41 2.35 2.83
N GLY A 87 7.89 3.44 2.24
CA GLY A 87 8.52 3.46 0.93
C GLY A 87 9.78 2.59 0.87
N VAL A 88 10.69 2.76 1.84
CA VAL A 88 11.91 1.95 1.97
C VAL A 88 11.57 0.47 2.11
N SER A 89 10.60 0.13 2.97
CA SER A 89 10.16 -1.25 3.19
C SER A 89 9.53 -1.86 1.95
N SER A 90 8.70 -1.09 1.23
CA SER A 90 8.12 -1.52 -0.04
C SER A 90 9.21 -1.77 -1.10
N ALA A 91 10.18 -0.86 -1.22
CA ALA A 91 11.31 -1.03 -2.14
C ALA A 91 12.15 -2.27 -1.78
N ARG A 92 12.39 -2.52 -0.48
CA ARG A 92 13.10 -3.71 0.02
C ARG A 92 12.37 -4.99 -0.36
N ALA A 93 11.06 -5.03 -0.16
CA ALA A 93 10.23 -6.17 -0.55
C ALA A 93 10.36 -6.47 -2.05
N LEU A 94 10.24 -5.45 -2.90
CA LEU A 94 10.33 -5.59 -4.34
C LEU A 94 11.73 -6.05 -4.79
N ARG A 95 12.79 -5.54 -4.16
CA ARG A 95 14.16 -5.99 -4.43
C ARG A 95 14.37 -7.46 -4.07
N ARG A 96 13.79 -7.94 -2.97
CA ARG A 96 13.81 -9.38 -2.61
C ARG A 96 13.06 -10.26 -3.60
N LEU A 97 12.08 -9.72 -4.31
CA LEU A 97 11.40 -10.40 -5.41
C LEU A 97 12.21 -10.37 -6.73
N GLY A 98 13.38 -9.73 -6.72
CA GLY A 98 14.30 -9.64 -7.85
C GLY A 98 14.23 -8.31 -8.62
N ALA A 99 13.36 -7.37 -8.25
CA ALA A 99 13.25 -6.10 -8.94
C ALA A 99 14.46 -5.20 -8.61
N ARG A 100 15.29 -4.89 -9.60
CA ARG A 100 16.47 -4.02 -9.49
C ARG A 100 16.12 -2.57 -9.81
N GLY A 101 16.98 -1.63 -9.43
CA GLY A 101 16.84 -0.22 -9.77
C GLY A 101 15.68 0.51 -9.08
N ILE A 102 15.03 -0.09 -8.07
CA ILE A 102 13.95 0.57 -7.33
C ILE A 102 14.51 1.75 -6.53
N ALA A 103 14.00 2.93 -6.80
CA ALA A 103 14.30 4.17 -6.10
C ALA A 103 13.05 4.76 -5.46
N LEU A 104 13.26 5.63 -4.47
CA LEU A 104 12.18 6.42 -3.87
C LEU A 104 12.27 7.86 -4.38
N LYS A 105 11.18 8.35 -4.90
CA LYS A 105 10.97 9.79 -5.10
C LYS A 105 10.15 10.31 -3.93
N TRP A 106 10.82 11.13 -3.12
CA TRP A 106 10.17 11.74 -1.96
C TRP A 106 8.87 12.47 -2.37
N PRO A 107 7.82 12.39 -1.55
CA PRO A 107 7.79 11.67 -0.29
C PRO A 107 7.16 10.27 -0.37
N ASN A 108 6.67 9.78 -1.52
CA ASN A 108 5.77 8.64 -1.55
C ASN A 108 5.71 7.85 -2.87
N ASP A 109 6.62 8.10 -3.81
CA ASP A 109 6.60 7.40 -5.10
C ASP A 109 7.73 6.37 -5.20
N LEU A 110 7.37 5.16 -5.61
CA LEU A 110 8.32 4.12 -6.04
C LEU A 110 8.64 4.33 -7.51
N MET A 111 9.91 4.38 -7.86
CA MET A 111 10.41 4.69 -9.20
C MET A 111 11.34 3.61 -9.71
N VAL A 112 11.41 3.45 -11.02
CA VAL A 112 12.46 2.72 -11.75
C VAL A 112 12.78 3.54 -13.00
N ASP A 113 14.06 3.82 -13.26
CA ASP A 113 14.53 4.57 -14.43
C ASP A 113 13.74 5.87 -14.68
N LYS A 114 13.56 6.65 -13.61
CA LYS A 114 12.76 7.88 -13.61
C LYS A 114 11.27 7.71 -13.95
N ARG A 115 10.80 6.46 -14.18
CA ARG A 115 9.40 6.13 -14.42
C ARG A 115 8.72 5.68 -13.12
N LYS A 116 7.43 6.00 -12.96
CA LYS A 116 6.69 5.65 -11.75
C LYS A 116 6.25 4.19 -11.77
N LEU A 117 6.74 3.42 -10.79
CA LEU A 117 6.35 2.03 -10.56
C LEU A 117 5.17 1.91 -9.61
N GLY A 118 5.10 2.77 -8.58
CA GLY A 118 4.06 2.68 -7.56
C GLY A 118 3.90 3.97 -6.78
N GLY A 119 2.91 3.98 -5.88
CA GLY A 119 2.64 5.10 -5.00
C GLY A 119 2.10 4.64 -3.65
N ILE A 120 2.36 5.45 -2.63
CA ILE A 120 1.98 5.22 -1.25
C ILE A 120 1.11 6.38 -0.78
N LEU A 121 0.03 6.08 -0.08
CA LEU A 121 -0.83 7.05 0.58
C LEU A 121 -0.99 6.65 2.03
N ILE A 122 -0.59 7.51 2.96
CA ILE A 122 -0.84 7.29 4.38
C ILE A 122 -1.90 8.27 4.86
N GLU A 123 -2.92 7.72 5.48
CA GLU A 123 -3.98 8.46 6.16
C GLU A 123 -4.00 8.02 7.62
N THR A 124 -4.25 8.98 8.51
CA THR A 124 -4.28 8.72 9.94
C THR A 124 -5.54 9.31 10.54
N ARG A 125 -6.05 8.67 11.58
CA ARG A 125 -7.10 9.23 12.44
C ARG A 125 -6.79 8.87 13.88
N PRO A 126 -7.31 9.64 14.85
CA PRO A 126 -7.21 9.26 16.26
C PRO A 126 -7.81 7.85 16.46
N LEU A 127 -7.19 7.06 17.33
CA LEU A 127 -7.80 5.83 17.81
C LEU A 127 -8.99 6.23 18.71
N PRO A 128 -10.17 5.61 18.55
CA PRO A 128 -11.28 5.84 19.46
C PRO A 128 -10.82 5.61 20.90
N ARG A 129 -11.10 6.56 21.78
CA ARG A 129 -10.77 6.39 23.21
C ARG A 129 -11.67 5.30 23.78
N SER A 130 -11.07 4.34 24.48
CA SER A 130 -11.82 3.48 25.38
C SER A 130 -12.24 4.35 26.59
N ASP A 131 -13.34 4.03 27.24
CA ASP A 131 -13.88 4.78 28.40
C ASP A 131 -12.93 4.84 29.61
N SER A 132 -11.79 4.19 29.55
CA SER A 132 -10.78 4.26 30.60
C SER A 132 -10.01 5.57 30.52
N ARG A 133 -10.07 6.39 31.57
CA ARG A 133 -9.31 7.65 31.74
C ARG A 133 -7.77 7.50 31.61
N ARG A 134 -7.26 6.25 31.50
CA ARG A 134 -5.84 5.89 31.37
C ARG A 134 -5.46 5.43 29.98
N ALA A 135 -6.35 5.51 28.99
CA ALA A 135 -6.01 5.08 27.63
C ALA A 135 -4.96 6.01 27.01
N GLU A 136 -3.80 5.48 26.70
CA GLU A 136 -2.75 6.21 25.99
C GLU A 136 -3.25 6.68 24.62
N PRO A 137 -2.79 7.86 24.17
CA PRO A 137 -3.16 8.38 22.87
C PRO A 137 -2.64 7.44 21.77
N GLY A 138 -3.53 7.07 20.86
CA GLY A 138 -3.22 6.21 19.74
C GLY A 138 -3.74 6.74 18.42
N SER A 139 -3.28 6.14 17.35
CA SER A 139 -3.69 6.46 15.99
C SER A 139 -4.07 5.20 15.22
N VAL A 140 -5.08 5.29 14.37
CA VAL A 140 -5.31 4.30 13.32
C VAL A 140 -4.61 4.78 12.06
N VAL A 141 -3.65 4.00 11.60
CA VAL A 141 -2.91 4.27 10.36
C VAL A 141 -3.51 3.42 9.24
N ILE A 142 -3.77 4.05 8.10
CA ILE A 142 -4.21 3.40 6.87
C ILE A 142 -3.15 3.67 5.81
N VAL A 143 -2.49 2.60 5.38
CA VAL A 143 -1.43 2.64 4.37
C VAL A 143 -1.98 2.11 3.06
N GLY A 144 -2.31 2.98 2.11
CA GLY A 144 -2.67 2.62 0.75
C GLY A 144 -1.43 2.46 -0.12
N ILE A 145 -1.36 1.37 -0.86
CA ILE A 145 -0.24 1.05 -1.76
C ILE A 145 -0.80 0.63 -3.11
N GLY A 146 -0.28 1.25 -4.17
CA GLY A 146 -0.53 0.85 -5.54
C GLY A 146 0.79 0.59 -6.26
N ILE A 147 0.93 -0.60 -6.86
CA ILE A 147 2.12 -1.01 -7.63
C ILE A 147 1.67 -1.49 -8.99
N ASN A 148 2.28 -0.96 -10.05
CA ASN A 148 2.03 -1.44 -11.40
C ASN A 148 2.74 -2.79 -11.57
N CYS A 149 1.99 -3.86 -11.78
CA CYS A 149 2.55 -5.20 -11.94
C CYS A 149 2.67 -5.60 -13.41
N ARG A 150 1.81 -5.05 -14.26
CA ARG A 150 1.77 -5.37 -15.70
C ARG A 150 1.84 -4.13 -16.54
N THR A 151 2.61 -4.21 -17.60
CA THR A 151 2.74 -3.14 -18.60
C THR A 151 1.42 -2.83 -19.26
N GLN A 152 1.09 -1.54 -19.31
CA GLN A 152 -0.14 -1.01 -19.90
C GLN A 152 0.20 0.12 -20.87
N PRO A 153 0.54 -0.16 -22.15
CA PRO A 153 1.02 0.83 -23.09
C PRO A 153 0.07 2.03 -23.25
N ARG A 154 -1.24 1.77 -23.30
CA ARG A 154 -2.28 2.81 -23.42
C ARG A 154 -2.45 3.67 -22.17
N PHE A 155 -1.94 3.22 -21.02
CA PHE A 155 -2.08 3.95 -19.75
C PHE A 155 -0.98 4.99 -19.56
N GLY A 156 0.25 4.69 -19.96
CA GLY A 156 1.39 5.62 -19.89
C GLY A 156 1.16 6.87 -20.74
N ALA A 157 0.68 6.69 -21.95
CA ALA A 157 0.38 7.79 -22.87
C ALA A 157 -0.68 8.77 -22.32
N ARG A 158 -1.69 8.27 -21.60
CA ARG A 158 -2.75 9.10 -20.99
C ARG A 158 -2.31 9.86 -19.74
N LEU A 159 -1.20 9.48 -19.11
CA LEU A 159 -0.74 10.10 -17.86
C LEU A 159 0.30 11.21 -18.09
N GLY A 160 0.78 11.42 -19.32
CA GLY A 160 1.78 12.42 -19.64
C GLY A 160 3.13 12.25 -18.91
N ARG A 161 3.37 11.06 -18.34
CA ARG A 161 4.60 10.71 -17.59
C ARG A 161 4.92 9.25 -17.75
N GLY A 162 6.21 8.92 -17.71
CA GLY A 162 6.66 7.53 -17.79
C GLY A 162 6.12 6.68 -16.63
N VAL A 163 5.55 5.54 -16.96
CA VAL A 163 5.07 4.52 -16.03
C VAL A 163 5.92 3.28 -16.22
N ALA A 164 6.42 2.69 -15.13
CA ALA A 164 7.08 1.39 -15.11
C ALA A 164 6.13 0.33 -14.53
N ALA A 165 6.35 -0.93 -14.89
CA ALA A 165 5.65 -2.06 -14.32
C ALA A 165 6.64 -3.17 -13.91
N LEU A 166 6.24 -4.03 -12.96
CA LEU A 166 7.13 -5.07 -12.43
C LEU A 166 7.49 -6.13 -13.46
N ASP A 167 6.61 -6.47 -14.39
CA ASP A 167 6.89 -7.43 -15.46
C ASP A 167 8.04 -6.96 -16.37
N GLU A 168 8.11 -5.66 -16.68
CA GLU A 168 9.26 -5.07 -17.39
C GLU A 168 10.55 -5.17 -16.58
N VAL A 169 10.49 -4.81 -15.29
CA VAL A 169 11.66 -4.77 -14.40
C VAL A 169 12.20 -6.17 -14.11
N LEU A 170 11.32 -7.16 -13.97
CA LEU A 170 11.66 -8.56 -13.69
C LEU A 170 11.92 -9.37 -14.95
N GLN A 171 11.57 -8.85 -16.12
CA GLN A 171 11.59 -9.55 -17.41
C GLN A 171 10.80 -10.89 -17.36
N ARG A 172 9.83 -10.99 -16.47
CA ARG A 172 8.95 -12.14 -16.28
C ARG A 172 7.65 -11.74 -15.58
N PRO A 173 6.56 -12.49 -15.78
CA PRO A 173 5.34 -12.30 -15.02
C PRO A 173 5.58 -12.56 -13.52
N ILE A 174 4.88 -11.81 -12.69
CA ILE A 174 4.85 -12.02 -11.24
C ILE A 174 3.41 -12.05 -10.75
N SER A 175 3.13 -12.91 -9.77
CA SER A 175 1.83 -12.95 -9.12
C SER A 175 1.61 -11.70 -8.26
N ARG A 176 0.48 -11.04 -8.45
CA ARG A 176 0.07 -9.88 -7.63
C ARG A 176 -0.15 -10.28 -6.17
N ASN A 177 -0.62 -11.50 -5.92
CA ASN A 177 -0.76 -12.05 -4.55
C ASN A 177 0.61 -12.10 -3.86
N THR A 178 1.65 -12.56 -4.57
CA THR A 178 3.03 -12.58 -4.07
C THR A 178 3.55 -11.17 -3.78
N VAL A 179 3.30 -10.21 -4.67
CA VAL A 179 3.70 -8.81 -4.49
C VAL A 179 3.02 -8.22 -3.26
N ILE A 180 1.70 -8.37 -3.14
CA ILE A 180 0.93 -7.86 -1.99
C ILE A 180 1.46 -8.47 -0.69
N GLY A 181 1.59 -9.79 -0.62
CA GLY A 181 2.06 -10.48 0.58
C GLY A 181 3.47 -10.07 1.01
N ALA A 182 4.40 -9.97 0.05
CA ALA A 182 5.78 -9.56 0.33
C ALA A 182 5.85 -8.12 0.83
N VAL A 183 5.20 -7.18 0.13
CA VAL A 183 5.20 -5.77 0.50
C VAL A 183 4.49 -5.55 1.83
N ALA A 184 3.35 -6.19 2.06
CA ALA A 184 2.60 -6.04 3.30
C ALA A 184 3.40 -6.52 4.53
N ARG A 185 4.13 -7.64 4.43
CA ARG A 185 4.99 -8.12 5.53
C ARG A 185 6.08 -7.14 5.89
N GLU A 186 6.80 -6.59 4.91
CA GLU A 186 7.85 -5.59 5.15
C GLU A 186 7.28 -4.29 5.73
N VAL A 187 6.12 -3.86 5.24
CA VAL A 187 5.44 -2.65 5.75
C VAL A 187 4.99 -2.85 7.19
N LEU A 188 4.42 -4.01 7.54
CA LEU A 188 4.06 -4.30 8.94
C LEU A 188 5.27 -4.28 9.87
N GLY A 189 6.39 -4.82 9.42
CA GLY A 189 7.66 -4.74 10.16
C GLY A 189 8.09 -3.28 10.40
N ALA A 190 7.98 -2.43 9.39
CA ALA A 190 8.27 -1.01 9.50
C ALA A 190 7.32 -0.28 10.45
N LEU A 191 6.01 -0.56 10.38
CA LEU A 191 5.02 0.03 11.28
C LEU A 191 5.30 -0.38 12.74
N SER A 192 5.66 -1.65 12.98
CA SER A 192 6.02 -2.14 14.31
C SER A 192 7.31 -1.52 14.84
N ALA A 193 8.32 -1.36 13.99
CA ALA A 193 9.57 -0.70 14.36
C ALA A 193 9.34 0.78 14.66
N TRP A 194 8.52 1.46 13.85
CA TRP A 194 8.16 2.86 14.07
C TRP A 194 7.44 3.06 15.39
N GLU A 195 6.45 2.22 15.71
CA GLU A 195 5.69 2.30 16.96
C GLU A 195 6.57 2.14 18.21
N ARG A 196 7.60 1.27 18.15
CA ARG A 196 8.56 1.11 19.25
C ARG A 196 9.51 2.29 19.41
N ALA A 197 9.78 3.04 18.35
CA ALA A 197 10.67 4.20 18.36
C ALA A 197 9.94 5.52 18.64
N ALA A 198 8.61 5.50 18.57
CA ALA A 198 7.76 6.65 18.80
C ALA A 198 7.39 6.79 20.27
#